data_e666c471585dfb5b8863dd33c94dad1d
#
_entry.id   e666c471585dfb5b8863dd33c94dad1d
#
_cell.length_a   1.000
_cell.length_b   1.000
_cell.length_c   1.000
_cell.angle_alpha   90.00
_cell.angle_beta   90.00
_cell.angle_gamma   90.00
#
_symmetry.space_group_name_H-M   'P 1'
#
loop_
_entity.id
_entity.type
_entity.pdbx_description
1 polymer ?
#
loop_
_entity_poly.entity_id
_entity_poly.type
_entity_poly.pdbx_seq_one_letter_code
_entity_poly.pdbx_strand_id
1 'polypeptide(L)'
;MLETNGTNKTWVSYVGKTRMSNGTDTNLQISATHETNAAPGGGIGGTVWVGPPELRDMLQPLGALLPDPGNVRTHGPRNIDAIATSLRVFGQRVPIVAQRMTDGGLIVRAGNGRLAAARALGWSHMAAVVIDECDSTAVAFAIADNRTAELAEWDSAALLDALNALGGEAANHAGFDDADIASLLAGIEGDGLAADDSATDPADGLERFTVRLTREQFDAVRGALDAAARLGPFVDSGNDDADGNALARVCEMFRG
;
A
#
# COMPACT_ATOMS: atom_id res chain seq x y z
N MET A 1 22.52 44.40 25.72
CA MET A 1 22.86 42.95 25.75
C MET A 1 21.56 42.20 25.81
N LEU A 2 21.08 41.76 24.69
CA LEU A 2 19.84 40.97 24.57
C LEU A 2 20.21 39.66 23.89
N GLU A 3 20.15 38.57 24.64
CA GLU A 3 20.35 37.24 24.15
C GLU A 3 19.11 36.82 23.34
N THR A 4 19.31 36.50 22.07
CA THR A 4 18.29 35.90 21.22
C THR A 4 18.45 34.39 21.22
N ASN A 5 17.59 33.72 21.97
CA ASN A 5 17.41 32.27 21.87
C ASN A 5 16.68 31.93 20.56
N GLY A 6 17.45 31.47 19.58
CA GLY A 6 16.92 30.98 18.32
C GLY A 6 16.45 29.53 18.43
N THR A 7 15.17 29.32 18.72
CA THR A 7 14.51 28.01 18.50
C THR A 7 13.91 28.00 17.11
N ASN A 8 14.62 27.41 16.16
CA ASN A 8 14.09 27.18 14.81
C ASN A 8 13.12 25.99 14.86
N LYS A 9 11.83 26.28 14.97
CA LYS A 9 10.75 25.29 14.86
C LYS A 9 10.27 25.29 13.41
N THR A 10 10.68 24.28 12.65
CA THR A 10 10.12 24.04 11.32
C THR A 10 8.86 23.17 11.45
N TRP A 11 7.72 23.79 11.26
CA TRP A 11 6.43 23.08 11.20
C TRP A 11 6.20 22.58 9.78
N VAL A 12 6.04 21.27 9.60
CA VAL A 12 5.48 20.70 8.38
C VAL A 12 3.97 20.72 8.54
N SER A 13 3.32 21.73 7.97
CA SER A 13 1.86 21.79 7.93
C SER A 13 1.36 21.00 6.74
N TYR A 14 0.62 19.91 7.00
CA TYR A 14 -0.24 19.28 6.02
C TYR A 14 -1.46 20.17 5.79
N VAL A 15 -1.51 20.86 4.66
CA VAL A 15 -2.74 21.53 4.22
C VAL A 15 -3.46 20.58 3.27
N GLY A 16 -4.31 19.73 3.83
CA GLY A 16 -5.34 19.04 3.08
C GLY A 16 -6.49 20.02 2.79
N LYS A 17 -6.60 20.52 1.57
CA LYS A 17 -7.81 21.20 1.11
C LYS A 17 -8.72 20.19 0.44
N THR A 18 -9.70 19.69 1.18
CA THR A 18 -10.89 19.06 0.59
C THR A 18 -11.78 20.18 0.05
N ARG A 19 -11.90 20.28 -1.26
CA ARG A 19 -12.92 21.11 -1.90
C ARG A 19 -13.74 20.23 -2.82
N MET A 20 -14.94 19.93 -2.39
CA MET A 20 -16.01 19.39 -3.23
C MET A 20 -16.45 20.45 -4.22
N SER A 21 -16.59 20.06 -5.47
CA SER A 21 -17.35 20.53 -6.62
C SER A 21 -16.55 21.15 -7.76
N ASN A 22 -16.77 20.54 -8.94
CA ASN A 22 -16.47 20.98 -10.31
C ASN A 22 -15.00 21.04 -10.73
N GLY A 23 -14.64 19.99 -11.47
CA GLY A 23 -13.72 19.94 -12.62
C GLY A 23 -12.50 20.84 -12.55
N THR A 24 -11.35 20.25 -12.28
CA THR A 24 -10.08 20.51 -12.94
C THR A 24 -8.94 19.79 -12.20
N ASP A 25 -7.98 19.32 -12.94
CA ASP A 25 -6.81 18.53 -12.56
C ASP A 25 -6.16 18.94 -11.25
N THR A 26 -6.09 18.02 -10.29
CA THR A 26 -5.28 18.21 -9.07
C THR A 26 -3.98 17.44 -9.24
N ASN A 27 -2.97 18.14 -9.74
CA ASN A 27 -1.59 17.66 -9.73
C ASN A 27 -1.08 17.71 -8.29
N LEU A 28 -0.93 16.55 -7.65
CA LEU A 28 -0.36 16.43 -6.31
C LEU A 28 1.17 16.49 -6.44
N GLN A 29 1.75 17.68 -6.37
CA GLN A 29 3.20 17.83 -6.28
C GLN A 29 3.67 17.54 -4.85
N ILE A 30 4.30 16.38 -4.65
CA ILE A 30 5.04 16.09 -3.44
C ILE A 30 6.43 16.71 -3.59
N SER A 31 6.60 17.93 -3.13
CA SER A 31 7.91 18.57 -3.03
C SER A 31 8.63 18.05 -1.79
N ALA A 32 9.54 17.10 -1.96
CA ALA A 32 10.46 16.70 -0.91
C ALA A 32 11.59 17.74 -0.82
N THR A 33 11.44 18.78 -0.01
CA THR A 33 12.57 19.62 0.37
C THR A 33 13.31 18.96 1.52
N HIS A 34 14.43 18.32 1.20
CA HIS A 34 15.42 17.87 2.17
C HIS A 34 16.20 19.08 2.70
N GLU A 35 15.82 19.64 3.85
CA GLU A 35 16.74 20.42 4.66
C GLU A 35 17.40 19.49 5.67
N THR A 36 18.69 19.24 5.45
CA THR A 36 19.56 18.54 6.40
C THR A 36 19.87 19.45 7.58
N ASN A 37 19.20 19.25 8.71
CA ASN A 37 19.59 19.88 9.97
C ASN A 37 20.67 19.04 10.66
N ALA A 38 21.92 19.40 10.43
CA ALA A 38 23.06 18.86 11.16
C ALA A 38 23.11 19.49 12.55
N ALA A 39 22.83 18.72 13.60
CA ALA A 39 23.19 19.07 14.96
C ALA A 39 24.70 18.75 15.22
N PRO A 40 25.46 19.60 15.92
CA PRO A 40 26.90 19.40 16.17
C PRO A 40 27.09 18.42 17.33
N GLY A 41 27.83 17.35 17.11
CA GLY A 41 28.26 16.46 18.19
C GLY A 41 28.81 15.13 17.71
N GLY A 42 30.10 15.11 17.36
CA GLY A 42 31.07 14.03 17.58
C GLY A 42 30.81 12.63 17.05
N GLY A 43 31.42 12.26 15.89
CA GLY A 43 32.03 10.93 15.74
C GLY A 43 31.20 9.84 15.13
N ILE A 44 31.69 9.38 13.99
CA ILE A 44 31.36 8.19 13.18
C ILE A 44 30.18 8.39 12.22
N GLY A 45 30.48 8.47 10.92
CA GLY A 45 29.56 8.78 9.82
C GLY A 45 28.47 7.73 9.54
N GLY A 46 27.39 7.81 10.27
CA GLY A 46 26.13 7.11 9.96
C GLY A 46 25.08 8.12 9.54
N THR A 47 24.22 7.74 8.60
CA THR A 47 23.07 8.53 8.19
C THR A 47 22.13 8.74 9.38
N VAL A 48 21.62 9.96 9.53
CA VAL A 48 20.71 10.30 10.63
C VAL A 48 19.39 9.55 10.45
N TRP A 49 18.86 8.97 11.53
CA TRP A 49 17.51 8.42 11.57
C TRP A 49 16.47 9.47 11.18
N VAL A 50 15.47 9.05 10.40
CA VAL A 50 14.34 9.86 9.96
C VAL A 50 13.05 9.28 10.52
N GLY A 51 12.29 10.11 11.23
CA GLY A 51 10.98 9.72 11.79
C GLY A 51 10.34 10.84 12.59
N PRO A 52 9.10 10.66 13.06
CA PRO A 52 8.36 11.65 13.81
C PRO A 52 8.96 11.85 15.21
N PRO A 53 8.83 13.06 15.79
CA PRO A 53 9.45 13.39 17.08
C PRO A 53 9.00 12.48 18.22
N GLU A 54 7.79 11.92 18.16
CA GLU A 54 7.22 11.03 19.18
C GLU A 54 7.99 9.72 19.34
N LEU A 55 8.73 9.31 18.32
CA LEU A 55 9.55 8.10 18.36
C LEU A 55 10.97 8.35 18.88
N ARG A 56 11.37 9.60 19.16
CA ARG A 56 12.74 9.92 19.55
C ARG A 56 13.16 9.28 20.87
N ASP A 57 12.26 9.22 21.83
CA ASP A 57 12.54 8.63 23.15
C ASP A 57 12.69 7.09 23.08
N MET A 58 12.28 6.48 21.97
CA MET A 58 12.41 5.04 21.71
C MET A 58 13.67 4.69 20.91
N LEU A 59 14.53 5.66 20.57
CA LEU A 59 15.69 5.41 19.74
C LEU A 59 16.71 4.52 20.47
N GLN A 60 17.09 3.44 19.80
CA GLN A 60 18.15 2.54 20.19
C GLN A 60 19.29 2.62 19.16
N PRO A 61 20.55 2.56 19.59
CA PRO A 61 21.66 2.42 18.66
C PRO A 61 21.50 1.17 17.79
N LEU A 62 21.67 1.31 16.48
CA LEU A 62 21.45 0.21 15.55
C LEU A 62 22.40 -0.98 15.81
N GLY A 63 23.58 -0.69 16.33
CA GLY A 63 24.56 -1.72 16.76
C GLY A 63 24.12 -2.53 17.99
N ALA A 64 23.23 -2.01 18.82
CA ALA A 64 22.68 -2.70 20.00
C ALA A 64 21.51 -3.64 19.64
N LEU A 65 20.89 -3.43 18.49
CA LEU A 65 19.76 -4.24 18.03
C LEU A 65 20.28 -5.46 17.26
N LEU A 66 20.02 -6.65 17.75
CA LEU A 66 20.42 -7.89 17.12
C LEU A 66 19.24 -8.50 16.36
N PRO A 67 19.44 -9.03 15.14
CA PRO A 67 18.40 -9.78 14.46
C PRO A 67 18.05 -11.04 15.27
N ASP A 68 16.79 -11.45 15.24
CA ASP A 68 16.37 -12.68 15.88
C ASP A 68 16.96 -13.91 15.14
N PRO A 69 17.81 -14.72 15.80
CA PRO A 69 18.34 -15.93 15.17
C PRO A 69 17.24 -16.99 14.90
N GLY A 70 16.11 -16.90 15.62
CA GLY A 70 14.93 -17.74 15.43
C GLY A 70 13.88 -17.15 14.51
N ASN A 71 14.19 -16.06 13.77
CA ASN A 71 13.23 -15.44 12.87
C ASN A 71 12.79 -16.43 11.78
N VAL A 72 11.50 -16.77 11.78
CA VAL A 72 10.90 -17.70 10.80
C VAL A 72 10.63 -17.05 9.44
N ARG A 73 10.71 -15.71 9.35
CA ARG A 73 10.43 -14.95 8.13
C ARG A 73 11.73 -14.59 7.42
N THR A 74 11.83 -14.95 6.13
CA THR A 74 12.96 -14.57 5.28
C THR A 74 12.65 -13.33 4.47
N HIS A 75 13.63 -12.43 4.35
CA HIS A 75 13.53 -11.20 3.59
C HIS A 75 14.48 -11.24 2.40
N GLY A 76 13.93 -11.41 1.18
CA GLY A 76 14.72 -11.35 -0.06
C GLY A 76 15.17 -9.93 -0.39
N PRO A 77 16.11 -9.76 -1.34
CA PRO A 77 16.66 -8.45 -1.72
C PRO A 77 15.56 -7.44 -2.11
N ARG A 78 14.60 -7.85 -2.96
CA ARG A 78 13.49 -6.99 -3.39
C ARG A 78 12.66 -6.46 -2.21
N ASN A 79 12.39 -7.31 -1.22
CA ASN A 79 11.66 -6.90 -0.02
C ASN A 79 12.47 -5.90 0.82
N ILE A 80 13.77 -6.13 1.01
CA ILE A 80 14.65 -5.19 1.73
C ILE A 80 14.73 -3.86 1.00
N ASP A 81 14.84 -3.85 -0.33
CA ASP A 81 14.89 -2.63 -1.15
C ASP A 81 13.58 -1.83 -1.08
N ALA A 82 12.43 -2.50 -1.12
CA ALA A 82 11.12 -1.87 -0.94
C ALA A 82 11.00 -1.23 0.46
N ILE A 83 11.39 -1.94 1.52
CA ILE A 83 11.41 -1.40 2.89
C ILE A 83 12.38 -0.22 3.00
N ALA A 84 13.57 -0.32 2.41
CA ALA A 84 14.57 0.76 2.43
C ALA A 84 14.06 2.00 1.69
N THR A 85 13.38 1.83 0.57
CA THR A 85 12.73 2.93 -0.16
C THR A 85 11.64 3.60 0.68
N SER A 86 10.78 2.81 1.31
CA SER A 86 9.76 3.31 2.23
C SER A 86 10.38 4.08 3.40
N LEU A 87 11.43 3.55 4.03
CA LEU A 87 12.13 4.23 5.13
C LEU A 87 12.83 5.52 4.67
N ARG A 88 13.35 5.57 3.45
CA ARG A 88 13.98 6.77 2.88
C ARG A 88 12.96 7.88 2.62
N VAL A 89 11.81 7.53 2.07
CA VAL A 89 10.76 8.48 1.67
C VAL A 89 9.91 8.93 2.85
N PHE A 90 9.43 7.99 3.64
CA PHE A 90 8.47 8.26 4.71
C PHE A 90 9.11 8.34 6.10
N GLY A 91 10.36 7.90 6.24
CA GLY A 91 11.00 7.69 7.54
C GLY A 91 10.38 6.51 8.29
N GLN A 92 10.88 6.27 9.51
CA GLN A 92 10.28 5.26 10.39
C GLN A 92 8.99 5.80 11.01
N ARG A 93 7.85 5.22 10.68
CA ARG A 93 6.53 5.58 11.22
C ARG A 93 6.08 4.67 12.35
N VAL A 94 6.56 3.42 12.34
CA VAL A 94 6.20 2.39 13.32
C VAL A 94 7.49 1.86 13.95
N PRO A 95 7.62 1.84 15.30
CA PRO A 95 8.78 1.26 15.95
C PRO A 95 8.87 -0.25 15.66
N ILE A 96 10.07 -0.80 15.77
CA ILE A 96 10.28 -2.24 15.86
C ILE A 96 10.07 -2.70 17.30
N VAL A 97 9.93 -4.01 17.52
CA VAL A 97 9.85 -4.58 18.89
C VAL A 97 11.13 -5.36 19.17
N ALA A 98 11.81 -5.02 20.26
CA ALA A 98 13.03 -5.68 20.70
C ALA A 98 12.84 -6.20 22.12
N GLN A 99 13.18 -7.47 22.34
CA GLN A 99 13.21 -8.09 23.67
C GLN A 99 14.55 -7.84 24.32
N ARG A 100 14.54 -7.44 25.60
CA ARG A 100 15.74 -7.36 26.42
C ARG A 100 16.12 -8.74 26.92
N MET A 101 17.35 -9.14 26.65
CA MET A 101 17.93 -10.38 27.13
C MET A 101 18.56 -10.19 28.51
N THR A 102 18.81 -11.29 29.23
CA THR A 102 19.41 -11.27 30.56
C THR A 102 20.83 -10.70 30.61
N ASP A 103 21.55 -10.74 29.49
CA ASP A 103 22.86 -10.11 29.30
C ASP A 103 22.80 -8.64 28.91
N GLY A 104 21.57 -8.07 28.79
CA GLY A 104 21.32 -6.70 28.37
C GLY A 104 21.25 -6.49 26.86
N GLY A 105 21.48 -7.53 26.06
CA GLY A 105 21.31 -7.49 24.60
C GLY A 105 19.84 -7.26 24.19
N LEU A 106 19.63 -6.71 23.00
CA LEU A 106 18.30 -6.45 22.43
C LEU A 106 18.09 -7.29 21.17
N ILE A 107 17.23 -8.32 21.24
CA ILE A 107 16.86 -9.16 20.09
C ILE A 107 15.57 -8.63 19.48
N VAL A 108 15.59 -8.35 18.17
CA VAL A 108 14.42 -7.81 17.44
C VAL A 108 13.42 -8.92 17.14
N ARG A 109 12.30 -8.94 17.86
CA ARG A 109 11.21 -9.92 17.70
C ARG A 109 10.23 -9.55 16.57
N ALA A 110 9.98 -8.24 16.33
CA ALA A 110 9.18 -7.80 15.20
C ALA A 110 9.88 -6.65 14.46
N GLY A 111 9.96 -6.77 13.13
CA GLY A 111 10.57 -5.76 12.25
C GLY A 111 12.01 -6.06 11.83
N ASN A 112 12.41 -7.33 11.75
CA ASN A 112 13.74 -7.74 11.28
C ASN A 112 14.05 -7.23 9.86
N GLY A 113 13.07 -7.20 8.94
CA GLY A 113 13.21 -6.60 7.62
C GLY A 113 13.51 -5.10 7.69
N ARG A 114 12.84 -4.36 8.60
CA ARG A 114 13.11 -2.93 8.84
C ARG A 114 14.49 -2.70 9.44
N LEU A 115 14.94 -3.57 10.34
CA LEU A 115 16.30 -3.52 10.88
C LEU A 115 17.35 -3.71 9.77
N ALA A 116 17.15 -4.71 8.88
CA ALA A 116 18.05 -4.97 7.77
C ALA A 116 18.10 -3.79 6.78
N ALA A 117 16.93 -3.22 6.43
CA ALA A 117 16.82 -2.05 5.56
C ALA A 117 17.50 -0.81 6.17
N ALA A 118 17.30 -0.54 7.47
CA ALA A 118 17.94 0.57 8.17
C ALA A 118 19.48 0.42 8.20
N ARG A 119 19.98 -0.80 8.34
CA ARG A 119 21.42 -1.09 8.22
C ARG A 119 21.94 -0.83 6.80
N ALA A 120 21.20 -1.24 5.78
CA ALA A 120 21.54 -0.97 4.38
C ALA A 120 21.56 0.54 4.07
N LEU A 121 20.68 1.32 4.71
CA LEU A 121 20.65 2.77 4.62
C LEU A 121 21.75 3.48 5.44
N GLY A 122 22.51 2.73 6.24
CA GLY A 122 23.56 3.29 7.10
C GLY A 122 23.03 4.10 8.28
N TRP A 123 21.81 3.87 8.73
CA TRP A 123 21.24 4.56 9.89
C TRP A 123 22.07 4.26 11.15
N SER A 124 22.17 5.23 12.04
CA SER A 124 22.86 5.07 13.32
C SER A 124 21.95 4.57 14.44
N HIS A 125 20.66 4.87 14.36
CA HIS A 125 19.63 4.55 15.35
C HIS A 125 18.34 4.10 14.69
N MET A 126 17.51 3.41 15.47
CA MET A 126 16.16 3.03 15.10
C MET A 126 15.24 3.04 16.32
N ALA A 127 14.00 3.49 16.15
CA ALA A 127 13.02 3.48 17.23
C ALA A 127 12.53 2.05 17.49
N ALA A 128 12.61 1.61 18.75
CA ALA A 128 12.21 0.28 19.19
C ALA A 128 11.44 0.35 20.51
N VAL A 129 10.32 -0.37 20.57
CA VAL A 129 9.69 -0.71 21.83
C VAL A 129 10.49 -1.85 22.44
N VAL A 130 11.06 -1.60 23.62
CA VAL A 130 11.83 -2.62 24.34
C VAL A 130 10.90 -3.30 25.33
N ILE A 131 10.77 -4.63 25.22
CA ILE A 131 9.95 -5.47 26.09
C ILE A 131 10.84 -6.31 27.00
N ASP A 132 10.38 -6.50 28.24
CA ASP A 132 11.02 -7.32 29.28
C ASP A 132 10.11 -8.54 29.56
N GLU A 133 10.05 -9.47 28.62
CA GLU A 133 9.19 -10.66 28.66
C GLU A 133 10.04 -11.94 28.60
N CYS A 134 9.45 -13.09 28.94
CA CYS A 134 10.12 -14.38 28.74
C CYS A 134 10.16 -14.75 27.25
N ASP A 135 11.12 -15.59 26.87
CA ASP A 135 11.35 -15.97 25.47
C ASP A 135 10.12 -16.58 24.80
N SER A 136 9.38 -17.42 25.50
CA SER A 136 8.18 -18.07 24.93
C SER A 136 7.10 -17.05 24.55
N THR A 137 6.88 -16.02 25.37
CA THR A 137 5.91 -14.95 25.07
C THR A 137 6.39 -14.09 23.91
N ALA A 138 7.66 -13.68 23.93
CA ALA A 138 8.23 -12.84 22.88
C ALA A 138 8.26 -13.55 21.50
N VAL A 139 8.57 -14.85 21.48
CA VAL A 139 8.53 -15.66 20.26
C VAL A 139 7.08 -15.87 19.79
N ALA A 140 6.15 -16.15 20.69
CA ALA A 140 4.73 -16.28 20.34
C ALA A 140 4.19 -14.97 19.72
N PHE A 141 4.54 -13.81 20.30
CA PHE A 141 4.23 -12.51 19.75
C PHE A 141 4.81 -12.33 18.34
N ALA A 142 6.10 -12.67 18.13
CA ALA A 142 6.75 -12.55 16.82
C ALA A 142 6.04 -13.38 15.73
N ILE A 143 5.59 -14.58 16.07
CA ILE A 143 4.81 -15.44 15.17
C ILE A 143 3.42 -14.83 14.91
N ALA A 144 2.73 -14.36 15.94
CA ALA A 144 1.40 -13.77 15.82
C ALA A 144 1.42 -12.49 14.96
N ASP A 145 2.40 -11.60 15.15
CA ASP A 145 2.58 -10.38 14.36
C ASP A 145 2.70 -10.68 12.87
N ASN A 146 3.52 -11.67 12.52
CA ASN A 146 3.64 -12.12 11.14
C ASN A 146 2.35 -12.77 10.62
N ARG A 147 1.73 -13.66 11.41
CA ARG A 147 0.56 -14.41 10.97
C ARG A 147 -0.66 -13.54 10.77
N THR A 148 -0.88 -12.57 11.64
CA THR A 148 -2.02 -11.64 11.49
C THR A 148 -1.89 -10.77 10.25
N ALA A 149 -0.66 -10.38 9.87
CA ALA A 149 -0.42 -9.65 8.62
C ALA A 149 -0.67 -10.52 7.37
N GLU A 150 -0.41 -11.84 7.45
CA GLU A 150 -0.66 -12.78 6.34
C GLU A 150 -2.13 -13.16 6.17
N LEU A 151 -2.93 -13.06 7.22
CA LEU A 151 -4.37 -13.36 7.16
C LEU A 151 -5.19 -12.24 6.53
N ALA A 152 -4.61 -11.05 6.40
CA ALA A 152 -5.26 -9.95 5.71
C ALA A 152 -5.03 -10.09 4.20
N GLU A 153 -6.08 -9.85 3.44
CA GLU A 153 -6.05 -9.82 1.98
C GLU A 153 -6.25 -8.40 1.46
N TRP A 154 -5.73 -8.12 0.28
CA TRP A 154 -5.98 -6.86 -0.39
C TRP A 154 -7.32 -6.93 -1.13
N ASP A 155 -8.15 -5.91 -0.97
CA ASP A 155 -9.17 -5.61 -1.98
C ASP A 155 -8.44 -5.09 -3.22
N SER A 156 -8.29 -5.95 -4.22
CA SER A 156 -7.47 -5.67 -5.41
C SER A 156 -7.99 -4.47 -6.20
N ALA A 157 -9.32 -4.29 -6.28
CA ALA A 157 -9.92 -3.17 -7.00
C ALA A 157 -9.67 -1.85 -6.25
N ALA A 158 -9.93 -1.82 -4.94
CA ALA A 158 -9.68 -0.65 -4.12
C ALA A 158 -8.18 -0.29 -4.05
N LEU A 159 -7.30 -1.30 -4.00
CA LEU A 159 -5.85 -1.10 -4.05
C LEU A 159 -5.42 -0.47 -5.37
N LEU A 160 -5.91 -0.98 -6.51
CA LEU A 160 -5.59 -0.45 -7.83
C LEU A 160 -6.05 1.00 -7.98
N ASP A 161 -7.25 1.32 -7.52
CA ASP A 161 -7.76 2.70 -7.53
C ASP A 161 -6.87 3.64 -6.70
N ALA A 162 -6.45 3.19 -5.51
CA ALA A 162 -5.54 3.94 -4.65
C ALA A 162 -4.17 4.16 -5.31
N LEU A 163 -3.58 3.12 -5.93
CA LEU A 163 -2.29 3.21 -6.63
C LEU A 163 -2.38 4.16 -7.85
N ASN A 164 -3.46 4.10 -8.62
CA ASN A 164 -3.70 5.00 -9.74
C ASN A 164 -3.84 6.46 -9.28
N ALA A 165 -4.53 6.70 -8.17
CA ALA A 165 -4.67 8.03 -7.59
C ALA A 165 -3.34 8.62 -7.08
N LEU A 166 -2.42 7.76 -6.61
CA LEU A 166 -1.08 8.17 -6.16
C LEU A 166 -0.15 8.52 -7.33
N GLY A 167 -0.29 7.84 -8.47
CA GLY A 167 0.64 7.92 -9.62
C GLY A 167 1.88 7.02 -9.47
N GLY A 168 2.55 6.75 -10.59
CA GLY A 168 3.58 5.71 -10.66
C GLY A 168 4.76 5.86 -9.70
N GLU A 169 5.30 7.07 -9.50
CA GLU A 169 6.41 7.29 -8.56
C GLU A 169 6.00 7.03 -7.11
N ALA A 170 4.82 7.48 -6.70
CA ALA A 170 4.33 7.26 -5.34
C ALA A 170 3.92 5.80 -5.11
N ALA A 171 3.43 5.08 -6.12
CA ALA A 171 3.17 3.64 -6.07
C ALA A 171 4.49 2.86 -5.83
N ASN A 172 5.57 3.21 -6.54
CA ASN A 172 6.90 2.64 -6.31
C ASN A 172 7.40 2.89 -4.87
N HIS A 173 7.14 4.07 -4.30
CA HIS A 173 7.47 4.37 -2.91
C HIS A 173 6.64 3.53 -1.91
N ALA A 174 5.43 3.13 -2.29
CA ALA A 174 4.60 2.20 -1.53
C ALA A 174 5.02 0.72 -1.70
N GLY A 175 5.99 0.44 -2.57
CA GLY A 175 6.56 -0.89 -2.80
C GLY A 175 5.92 -1.65 -3.96
N PHE A 176 5.09 -1.00 -4.78
CA PHE A 176 4.47 -1.58 -5.97
C PHE A 176 5.19 -1.08 -7.22
N ASP A 177 5.80 -1.99 -7.98
CA ASP A 177 6.36 -1.68 -9.28
C ASP A 177 5.35 -1.95 -10.41
N ASP A 178 5.73 -1.61 -11.65
CA ASP A 178 4.86 -1.80 -12.81
C ASP A 178 4.43 -3.26 -13.01
N ALA A 179 5.27 -4.22 -12.61
CA ALA A 179 4.95 -5.64 -12.71
C ALA A 179 3.91 -6.06 -11.66
N ASP A 180 3.98 -5.48 -10.45
CA ASP A 180 2.97 -5.69 -9.40
C ASP A 180 1.61 -5.13 -9.85
N ILE A 181 1.61 -3.92 -10.42
CA ILE A 181 0.39 -3.29 -10.94
C ILE A 181 -0.19 -4.11 -12.08
N ALA A 182 0.65 -4.57 -13.01
CA ALA A 182 0.20 -5.45 -14.09
C ALA A 182 -0.38 -6.78 -13.55
N SER A 183 0.22 -7.35 -12.51
CA SER A 183 -0.27 -8.57 -11.87
C SER A 183 -1.61 -8.35 -11.15
N LEU A 184 -1.78 -7.20 -10.48
CA LEU A 184 -3.07 -6.82 -9.88
C LEU A 184 -4.16 -6.69 -10.95
N LEU A 185 -3.85 -6.02 -12.07
CA LEU A 185 -4.76 -5.88 -13.20
C LEU A 185 -5.15 -7.25 -13.76
N ALA A 186 -4.17 -8.13 -14.01
CA ALA A 186 -4.42 -9.48 -14.51
C ALA A 186 -5.23 -10.33 -13.51
N GLY A 187 -5.01 -10.14 -12.20
CA GLY A 187 -5.80 -10.78 -11.15
C GLY A 187 -7.26 -10.35 -11.17
N ILE A 188 -7.51 -9.04 -11.26
CA ILE A 188 -8.86 -8.48 -11.39
C ILE A 188 -9.52 -8.95 -12.70
N GLU A 189 -8.73 -9.04 -13.80
CA GLU A 189 -9.20 -9.57 -15.07
C GLU A 189 -9.41 -11.09 -15.01
N GLY A 190 -8.55 -11.81 -14.31
CA GLY A 190 -8.64 -13.25 -14.08
C GLY A 190 -9.79 -13.64 -13.16
N ASP A 191 -10.03 -12.86 -12.10
CA ASP A 191 -11.26 -13.01 -11.27
C ASP A 191 -12.53 -12.60 -12.05
N GLY A 192 -12.38 -11.74 -13.07
CA GLY A 192 -13.46 -11.43 -14.02
C GLY A 192 -13.57 -12.43 -15.17
N LEU A 193 -12.52 -13.26 -15.41
CA LEU A 193 -12.45 -14.30 -16.45
C LEU A 193 -12.41 -15.73 -15.84
N ALA A 194 -12.01 -15.87 -14.58
CA ALA A 194 -12.49 -16.99 -13.81
C ALA A 194 -14.01 -16.76 -13.72
N ALA A 195 -14.75 -17.33 -14.64
CA ALA A 195 -16.11 -17.66 -14.34
C ALA A 195 -16.04 -18.19 -12.91
N ASP A 196 -16.59 -17.44 -11.97
CA ASP A 196 -16.96 -18.00 -10.69
C ASP A 196 -17.87 -19.18 -11.05
N ASP A 197 -17.23 -20.35 -11.20
CA ASP A 197 -17.93 -21.64 -11.40
C ASP A 197 -18.83 -21.92 -10.19
N SER A 198 -18.73 -21.07 -9.14
CA SER A 198 -19.61 -21.07 -7.98
C SER A 198 -20.74 -20.02 -8.06
N ALA A 199 -20.72 -19.09 -9.03
CA ALA A 199 -21.78 -18.10 -9.26
C ALA A 199 -22.60 -18.33 -10.54
N THR A 200 -22.35 -19.37 -11.30
CA THR A 200 -23.39 -19.94 -12.12
C THR A 200 -24.33 -20.73 -11.21
N ASP A 201 -25.35 -20.05 -10.71
CA ASP A 201 -26.53 -20.76 -10.30
C ASP A 201 -26.99 -21.51 -11.58
N PRO A 202 -26.83 -22.87 -11.65
CA PRO A 202 -27.21 -23.61 -12.86
C PRO A 202 -28.71 -23.53 -13.15
N ALA A 203 -29.45 -22.74 -12.36
CA ALA A 203 -30.88 -22.57 -12.46
C ALA A 203 -31.33 -21.50 -13.46
N ASP A 204 -30.51 -20.50 -13.81
CA ASP A 204 -30.96 -19.41 -14.70
C ASP A 204 -30.39 -19.45 -16.13
N GLY A 205 -29.34 -20.26 -16.40
CA GLY A 205 -28.76 -20.40 -17.73
C GLY A 205 -28.16 -19.11 -18.33
N LEU A 206 -27.80 -18.15 -17.48
CA LEU A 206 -27.24 -16.87 -17.92
C LEU A 206 -25.70 -16.93 -17.93
N GLU A 207 -25.09 -16.32 -18.95
CA GLU A 207 -23.65 -16.19 -19.08
C GLU A 207 -23.24 -14.73 -18.91
N ARG A 208 -22.11 -14.46 -18.23
CA ARG A 208 -21.59 -13.11 -18.04
C ARG A 208 -20.59 -12.76 -19.12
N PHE A 209 -20.71 -11.55 -19.69
CA PHE A 209 -19.76 -11.00 -20.67
C PHE A 209 -19.19 -9.68 -20.15
N THR A 210 -17.87 -9.61 -19.97
CA THR A 210 -17.17 -8.42 -19.45
C THR A 210 -16.20 -7.87 -20.49
N VAL A 211 -16.19 -6.54 -20.70
CA VAL A 211 -15.28 -5.87 -21.63
C VAL A 211 -14.64 -4.65 -20.98
N ARG A 212 -13.41 -4.32 -21.40
CA ARG A 212 -12.72 -3.09 -21.01
C ARG A 212 -12.88 -2.04 -22.10
N LEU A 213 -13.30 -0.85 -21.72
CA LEU A 213 -13.59 0.23 -22.64
C LEU A 213 -12.90 1.51 -22.18
N THR A 214 -12.44 2.34 -23.12
CA THR A 214 -12.11 3.74 -22.81
C THR A 214 -13.39 4.49 -22.44
N ARG A 215 -13.25 5.68 -21.85
CA ARG A 215 -14.41 6.51 -21.49
C ARG A 215 -15.31 6.77 -22.70
N GLU A 216 -14.75 7.11 -23.86
CA GLU A 216 -15.48 7.35 -25.10
C GLU A 216 -16.20 6.10 -25.60
N GLN A 217 -15.52 4.93 -25.54
CA GLN A 217 -16.14 3.65 -25.90
C GLN A 217 -17.27 3.28 -24.95
N PHE A 218 -17.09 3.50 -23.63
CA PHE A 218 -18.12 3.25 -22.64
C PHE A 218 -19.36 4.12 -22.91
N ASP A 219 -19.17 5.43 -23.13
CA ASP A 219 -20.28 6.35 -23.42
C ASP A 219 -21.01 5.98 -24.72
N ALA A 220 -20.27 5.51 -25.74
CA ALA A 220 -20.85 5.02 -27.00
C ALA A 220 -21.65 3.73 -26.80
N VAL A 221 -21.13 2.75 -26.05
CA VAL A 221 -21.81 1.49 -25.74
C VAL A 221 -23.06 1.77 -24.91
N ARG A 222 -22.94 2.61 -23.84
CA ARG A 222 -24.06 2.98 -22.99
C ARG A 222 -25.18 3.64 -23.79
N GLY A 223 -24.83 4.58 -24.69
CA GLY A 223 -25.78 5.22 -25.60
C GLY A 223 -26.49 4.23 -26.54
N ALA A 224 -25.79 3.20 -27.03
CA ALA A 224 -26.36 2.16 -27.87
C ALA A 224 -27.34 1.26 -27.08
N LEU A 225 -26.98 0.87 -25.86
CA LEU A 225 -27.87 0.09 -24.98
C LEU A 225 -29.14 0.86 -24.61
N ASP A 226 -28.99 2.14 -24.25
CA ASP A 226 -30.14 3.02 -23.94
C ASP A 226 -31.05 3.20 -25.16
N ALA A 227 -30.48 3.30 -26.36
CA ALA A 227 -31.26 3.38 -27.61
C ALA A 227 -32.02 2.09 -27.87
N ALA A 228 -31.36 0.93 -27.70
CA ALA A 228 -31.98 -0.37 -27.86
C ALA A 228 -33.13 -0.63 -26.85
N ALA A 229 -32.95 -0.17 -25.59
CA ALA A 229 -33.98 -0.28 -24.56
C ALA A 229 -35.25 0.55 -24.91
N ARG A 230 -35.10 1.69 -25.58
CA ARG A 230 -36.23 2.55 -26.02
C ARG A 230 -37.06 1.98 -27.17
N LEU A 231 -36.58 0.96 -27.86
CA LEU A 231 -37.35 0.30 -28.94
C LEU A 231 -38.52 -0.55 -28.45
N GLY A 232 -38.72 -0.66 -27.15
CA GLY A 232 -39.85 -1.33 -26.52
C GLY A 232 -39.41 -2.45 -25.56
N PRO A 233 -40.37 -3.06 -24.85
CA PRO A 233 -40.06 -4.11 -23.88
C PRO A 233 -39.39 -5.31 -24.53
N PHE A 234 -38.55 -6.01 -23.76
CA PHE A 234 -37.97 -7.27 -24.15
C PHE A 234 -38.99 -8.38 -23.85
N VAL A 235 -39.40 -9.11 -24.89
CA VAL A 235 -40.42 -10.14 -24.78
C VAL A 235 -39.76 -11.49 -25.00
N ASP A 236 -40.07 -12.45 -24.12
CA ASP A 236 -39.61 -13.85 -24.20
C ASP A 236 -38.09 -14.04 -24.23
N SER A 237 -37.32 -13.13 -23.60
CA SER A 237 -35.85 -13.25 -23.57
C SER A 237 -35.33 -14.30 -22.59
N GLY A 238 -36.14 -14.68 -21.58
CA GLY A 238 -35.70 -15.55 -20.48
C GLY A 238 -34.61 -14.94 -19.59
N ASN A 239 -34.33 -13.65 -19.79
CA ASN A 239 -33.32 -12.92 -19.06
C ASN A 239 -33.94 -11.67 -18.44
N ASP A 240 -33.84 -11.52 -17.13
CA ASP A 240 -34.36 -10.34 -16.39
C ASP A 240 -33.41 -9.15 -16.41
N ASP A 241 -32.15 -9.32 -16.88
CA ASP A 241 -31.19 -8.22 -17.00
C ASP A 241 -31.49 -7.34 -18.22
N ALA A 242 -31.84 -6.10 -17.95
CA ALA A 242 -32.20 -5.12 -18.98
C ALA A 242 -31.02 -4.75 -19.90
N ASP A 243 -29.80 -4.66 -19.38
CA ASP A 243 -28.59 -4.32 -20.15
C ASP A 243 -28.18 -5.51 -21.04
N GLY A 244 -28.27 -6.75 -20.53
CA GLY A 244 -28.04 -7.98 -21.31
C GLY A 244 -29.04 -8.11 -22.48
N ASN A 245 -30.31 -7.85 -22.24
CA ASN A 245 -31.34 -7.83 -23.28
C ASN A 245 -31.12 -6.72 -24.32
N ALA A 246 -30.71 -5.52 -23.86
CA ALA A 246 -30.37 -4.43 -24.76
C ALA A 246 -29.14 -4.74 -25.63
N LEU A 247 -28.11 -5.37 -25.05
CA LEU A 247 -26.91 -5.81 -25.77
C LEU A 247 -27.28 -6.87 -26.83
N ALA A 248 -28.06 -7.86 -26.49
CA ALA A 248 -28.52 -8.89 -27.44
C ALA A 248 -29.24 -8.25 -28.62
N ARG A 249 -30.16 -7.28 -28.38
CA ARG A 249 -30.87 -6.54 -29.40
C ARG A 249 -29.94 -5.74 -30.31
N VAL A 250 -28.91 -5.06 -29.76
CA VAL A 250 -27.89 -4.37 -30.56
C VAL A 250 -27.15 -5.36 -31.46
N CYS A 251 -26.74 -6.52 -30.92
CA CYS A 251 -26.04 -7.55 -31.69
C CYS A 251 -26.91 -8.13 -32.80
N GLU A 252 -28.22 -8.35 -32.57
CA GLU A 252 -29.17 -8.82 -33.59
C GLU A 252 -29.30 -7.85 -34.76
N MET A 253 -29.30 -6.52 -34.50
CA MET A 253 -29.34 -5.51 -35.55
C MET A 253 -28.14 -5.55 -36.50
N PHE A 254 -27.00 -6.09 -36.06
CA PHE A 254 -25.81 -6.27 -36.90
C PHE A 254 -25.71 -7.65 -37.55
N ARG A 255 -26.57 -8.59 -37.19
CA ARG A 255 -26.60 -9.93 -37.78
C ARG A 255 -27.59 -10.07 -38.96
N GLY A 256 -28.51 -9.14 -39.08
CA GLY A 256 -29.50 -9.09 -40.17
C GLY A 256 -28.97 -8.29 -41.33
#